data_f7e652ee9e3b3ceea8407024064666c8
#
_entry.id   f7e652ee9e3b3ceea8407024064666c8
#
_cell.length_a   1.000
_cell.length_b   1.000
_cell.length_c   1.000
_cell.angle_alpha   90.00
_cell.angle_beta   90.00
_cell.angle_gamma   90.00
#
_symmetry.space_group_name_H-M   'P 1'
#
loop_
_entity.id
_entity.type
_entity.pdbx_description
1 polymer ?
#
loop_
_entity_poly.entity_id
_entity_poly.type
_entity_poly.pdbx_seq_one_letter_code
_entity_poly.pdbx_strand_id
1 'polypeptide(L)'
;MFPIADDNPTHSSPIVTWFLIAISVAIFAWQTSLPDSVVETVFITYGAIPANIFGSPTGAVLPFPPEMTLVSSQFLHGGLMHLGGNMLYLYIFGDNVEAAMGHLRFLAFYLVAGVVAALTHGALAQASGIPMIGASGAISGVLGAYLLLYPHARVRILFLPLPIPFFKIFAVPAIIVLGIWFAIQFVSAAYSSPEGGGVAFWAHVGGFVAGMVLLPLFKQRGVPYWQSPSAEVIDTRRPPGPWTRVDAREDHRGGEPSRDNAPSGRKRGPWDSAGEG
;
A
#
# COMPACT_ATOMS: atom_id res chain seq x y z
N MET A 1 -16.85 3.07 -8.54
CA MET A 1 -15.46 3.17 -9.06
C MET A 1 -14.58 2.32 -8.18
N PHE A 2 -13.89 1.32 -8.75
CA PHE A 2 -13.05 0.39 -7.99
C PHE A 2 -11.65 0.40 -8.56
N PRO A 3 -10.59 0.58 -7.75
CA PRO A 3 -9.22 0.35 -8.20
C PRO A 3 -9.06 -1.15 -8.49
N ILE A 4 -8.40 -1.49 -9.59
CA ILE A 4 -8.21 -2.89 -10.01
C ILE A 4 -6.75 -3.27 -10.21
N ALA A 5 -5.87 -2.30 -10.40
CA ALA A 5 -4.42 -2.48 -10.51
C ALA A 5 -3.74 -1.10 -10.44
N ASP A 6 -2.42 -1.10 -10.28
CA ASP A 6 -1.57 0.05 -10.59
C ASP A 6 -0.59 -0.29 -11.72
N ASP A 7 0.18 0.69 -12.19
CA ASP A 7 1.19 0.52 -13.24
C ASP A 7 2.63 0.58 -12.69
N ASN A 8 2.79 0.42 -11.39
CA ASN A 8 4.08 0.49 -10.72
C ASN A 8 4.68 -0.92 -10.53
N PRO A 9 5.55 -1.41 -11.42
CA PRO A 9 6.05 -2.78 -11.35
C PRO A 9 6.97 -2.98 -10.14
N THR A 10 6.79 -4.10 -9.45
CA THR A 10 7.70 -4.54 -8.38
C THR A 10 8.60 -5.68 -8.87
N HIS A 11 9.88 -5.65 -8.48
CA HIS A 11 10.84 -6.71 -8.79
C HIS A 11 11.07 -7.69 -7.63
N SER A 12 10.41 -7.47 -6.49
CA SER A 12 10.46 -8.36 -5.33
C SER A 12 9.14 -9.10 -5.16
N SER A 13 9.21 -10.39 -4.80
CA SER A 13 8.01 -11.15 -4.47
C SER A 13 7.36 -10.61 -3.19
N PRO A 14 6.08 -10.23 -3.21
CA PRO A 14 5.40 -9.63 -2.04
C PRO A 14 4.90 -10.73 -1.07
N ILE A 15 5.84 -11.39 -0.41
CA ILE A 15 5.56 -12.58 0.44
C ILE A 15 4.65 -12.24 1.61
N VAL A 16 4.89 -11.10 2.27
CA VAL A 16 4.11 -10.70 3.44
C VAL A 16 2.72 -10.20 3.03
N THR A 17 2.61 -9.48 1.93
CA THR A 17 1.32 -9.08 1.35
C THR A 17 0.44 -10.32 1.09
N TRP A 18 0.99 -11.34 0.42
CA TRP A 18 0.27 -12.61 0.19
C TRP A 18 -0.04 -13.36 1.48
N PHE A 19 0.88 -13.37 2.45
CA PHE A 19 0.65 -13.97 3.75
C PHE A 19 -0.51 -13.29 4.50
N LEU A 20 -0.53 -11.94 4.54
CA LEU A 20 -1.60 -11.17 5.18
C LEU A 20 -2.96 -11.39 4.52
N ILE A 21 -2.99 -11.47 3.18
CA ILE A 21 -4.20 -11.83 2.43
C ILE A 21 -4.65 -13.25 2.79
N ALA A 22 -3.75 -14.21 2.72
CA ALA A 22 -4.08 -15.62 2.97
C ALA A 22 -4.60 -15.85 4.40
N ILE A 23 -3.97 -15.26 5.42
CA ILE A 23 -4.42 -15.41 6.81
C ILE A 23 -5.76 -14.73 7.06
N SER A 24 -6.01 -13.55 6.46
CA SER A 24 -7.30 -12.87 6.58
C SER A 24 -8.43 -13.67 5.93
N VAL A 25 -8.17 -14.26 4.75
CA VAL A 25 -9.13 -15.14 4.07
C VAL A 25 -9.38 -16.41 4.88
N ALA A 26 -8.33 -17.04 5.46
CA ALA A 26 -8.47 -18.24 6.27
C ALA A 26 -9.27 -17.98 7.56
N ILE A 27 -8.99 -16.86 8.25
CA ILE A 27 -9.74 -16.46 9.45
C ILE A 27 -11.21 -16.17 9.08
N PHE A 28 -11.47 -15.48 7.96
CA PHE A 28 -12.84 -15.22 7.53
C PHE A 28 -13.58 -16.51 7.15
N ALA A 29 -12.93 -17.44 6.45
CA ALA A 29 -13.51 -18.74 6.14
C ALA A 29 -13.86 -19.53 7.43
N TRP A 30 -13.00 -19.47 8.46
CA TRP A 30 -13.31 -20.00 9.77
C TRP A 30 -14.50 -19.28 10.42
N GLN A 31 -14.54 -17.93 10.42
CA GLN A 31 -15.68 -17.16 10.95
C GLN A 31 -17.01 -17.57 10.31
N THR A 32 -17.04 -17.72 8.98
CA THR A 32 -18.27 -18.09 8.26
C THR A 32 -18.70 -19.53 8.45
N SER A 33 -17.85 -20.39 9.01
CA SER A 33 -18.18 -21.77 9.40
C SER A 33 -18.84 -21.88 10.78
N LEU A 34 -18.86 -20.79 11.55
CA LEU A 34 -19.43 -20.74 12.89
C LEU A 34 -20.91 -20.32 12.87
N PRO A 35 -21.71 -20.72 13.85
CA PRO A 35 -23.05 -20.16 14.08
C PRO A 35 -22.97 -18.65 14.37
N ASP A 36 -23.98 -17.88 13.94
CA ASP A 36 -24.01 -16.41 14.09
C ASP A 36 -23.78 -15.95 15.54
N SER A 37 -24.36 -16.65 16.52
CA SER A 37 -24.17 -16.35 17.96
C SER A 37 -22.73 -16.51 18.43
N VAL A 38 -21.97 -17.43 17.80
CA VAL A 38 -20.55 -17.64 18.08
C VAL A 38 -19.71 -16.56 17.39
N VAL A 39 -20.07 -16.16 16.17
CA VAL A 39 -19.40 -15.06 15.45
C VAL A 39 -19.47 -13.77 16.26
N GLU A 40 -20.61 -13.43 16.85
CA GLU A 40 -20.75 -12.27 17.72
C GLU A 40 -19.78 -12.36 18.92
N THR A 41 -19.68 -13.53 19.55
CA THR A 41 -18.71 -13.76 20.64
C THR A 41 -17.28 -13.58 20.16
N VAL A 42 -16.94 -14.04 18.96
CA VAL A 42 -15.60 -13.84 18.34
C VAL A 42 -15.32 -12.34 18.18
N PHE A 43 -16.28 -11.55 17.71
CA PHE A 43 -16.09 -10.10 17.56
C PHE A 43 -15.90 -9.39 18.90
N ILE A 44 -16.66 -9.78 19.93
CA ILE A 44 -16.51 -9.22 21.28
C ILE A 44 -15.16 -9.63 21.89
N THR A 45 -14.70 -10.85 21.66
CA THR A 45 -13.46 -11.37 22.27
C THR A 45 -12.21 -10.83 21.57
N TYR A 46 -12.19 -10.80 20.25
CA TYR A 46 -10.98 -10.51 19.46
C TYR A 46 -11.02 -9.16 18.73
N GLY A 47 -12.18 -8.49 18.67
CA GLY A 47 -12.33 -7.14 18.14
C GLY A 47 -11.81 -6.11 19.13
N ALA A 48 -11.30 -4.99 18.63
CA ALA A 48 -10.81 -3.89 19.47
C ALA A 48 -12.01 -3.06 19.97
N ILE A 49 -12.36 -3.19 21.24
CA ILE A 49 -13.45 -2.42 21.88
C ILE A 49 -12.85 -1.24 22.61
N PRO A 50 -13.15 0.02 22.18
CA PRO A 50 -12.58 1.21 22.79
C PRO A 50 -12.76 1.26 24.31
N ALA A 51 -13.97 1.00 24.82
CA ALA A 51 -14.26 1.03 26.24
C ALA A 51 -13.35 0.08 27.06
N ASN A 52 -13.03 -1.09 26.53
CA ASN A 52 -12.15 -2.03 27.21
C ASN A 52 -10.68 -1.58 27.20
N ILE A 53 -10.26 -0.83 26.15
CA ILE A 53 -8.88 -0.36 25.99
C ILE A 53 -8.64 0.90 26.82
N PHE A 54 -9.64 1.80 26.88
CA PHE A 54 -9.50 3.11 27.53
C PHE A 54 -10.04 3.17 28.97
N GLY A 55 -10.36 2.03 29.57
CA GLY A 55 -10.62 1.91 31.00
C GLY A 55 -12.08 2.08 31.43
N SER A 56 -13.04 1.92 30.50
CA SER A 56 -14.48 1.84 30.81
C SER A 56 -15.03 0.45 30.43
N PRO A 57 -14.60 -0.63 31.12
CA PRO A 57 -14.87 -1.99 30.66
C PRO A 57 -16.35 -2.26 30.46
N THR A 58 -16.71 -2.93 29.37
CA THR A 58 -18.07 -3.36 29.04
C THR A 58 -18.60 -4.51 29.90
N GLY A 59 -17.77 -5.01 30.83
CA GLY A 59 -18.05 -6.18 31.65
C GLY A 59 -17.73 -7.51 30.96
N ALA A 60 -17.32 -7.51 29.70
CA ALA A 60 -16.85 -8.72 29.01
C ALA A 60 -15.55 -9.22 29.63
N VAL A 61 -15.52 -10.47 30.05
CA VAL A 61 -14.30 -11.14 30.53
C VAL A 61 -13.51 -11.61 29.31
N LEU A 62 -12.37 -10.94 29.03
CA LEU A 62 -11.48 -11.33 27.95
C LEU A 62 -10.45 -12.36 28.47
N PRO A 63 -10.06 -13.35 27.64
CA PRO A 63 -9.06 -14.36 28.01
C PRO A 63 -7.61 -13.81 27.98
N PHE A 64 -7.42 -12.56 27.55
CA PHE A 64 -6.11 -11.89 27.43
C PHE A 64 -6.28 -10.35 27.60
N PRO A 65 -5.18 -9.61 27.79
CA PRO A 65 -5.23 -8.15 27.90
C PRO A 65 -5.92 -7.49 26.72
N PRO A 66 -6.82 -6.49 26.93
CA PRO A 66 -7.56 -5.82 25.86
C PRO A 66 -6.67 -5.21 24.77
N GLU A 67 -5.45 -4.82 25.11
CA GLU A 67 -4.50 -4.23 24.16
C GLU A 67 -4.10 -5.22 23.05
N MET A 68 -4.17 -6.53 23.31
CA MET A 68 -3.90 -7.56 22.28
C MET A 68 -4.97 -7.54 21.19
N THR A 69 -6.17 -7.04 21.47
CA THR A 69 -7.24 -6.89 20.47
C THR A 69 -6.91 -5.85 19.41
N LEU A 70 -6.00 -4.92 19.69
CA LEU A 70 -5.50 -3.97 18.69
C LEU A 70 -4.82 -4.67 17.51
N VAL A 71 -4.29 -5.87 17.73
CA VAL A 71 -3.67 -6.68 16.67
C VAL A 71 -4.65 -7.71 16.12
N SER A 72 -5.37 -8.47 16.97
CA SER A 72 -6.27 -9.53 16.50
C SER A 72 -7.43 -9.00 15.67
N SER A 73 -7.95 -7.82 16.01
CA SER A 73 -9.03 -7.16 15.28
C SER A 73 -8.71 -6.88 13.81
N GLN A 74 -7.44 -6.71 13.46
CA GLN A 74 -7.00 -6.42 12.09
C GLN A 74 -7.26 -7.59 11.13
N PHE A 75 -7.48 -8.79 11.65
CA PHE A 75 -7.69 -10.01 10.84
C PHE A 75 -9.16 -10.46 10.77
N LEU A 76 -10.04 -9.87 11.57
CA LEU A 76 -11.47 -10.17 11.57
C LEU A 76 -12.21 -9.33 10.52
N HIS A 77 -13.25 -9.88 9.91
CA HIS A 77 -14.04 -9.16 8.90
C HIS A 77 -15.54 -9.40 9.08
N GLY A 78 -16.32 -8.34 8.98
CA GLY A 78 -17.78 -8.35 9.19
C GLY A 78 -18.61 -8.84 8.00
N GLY A 79 -17.96 -9.24 6.88
CA GLY A 79 -18.65 -9.75 5.69
C GLY A 79 -17.76 -9.84 4.47
N LEU A 80 -18.25 -10.54 3.44
CA LEU A 80 -17.49 -10.84 2.21
C LEU A 80 -17.03 -9.56 1.47
N MET A 81 -17.91 -8.55 1.39
CA MET A 81 -17.57 -7.27 0.73
C MET A 81 -16.50 -6.50 1.52
N HIS A 82 -16.54 -6.58 2.86
CA HIS A 82 -15.55 -5.97 3.73
C HIS A 82 -14.17 -6.64 3.56
N LEU A 83 -14.13 -7.99 3.58
CA LEU A 83 -12.90 -8.72 3.29
C LEU A 83 -12.39 -8.43 1.88
N GLY A 84 -13.26 -8.58 0.87
CA GLY A 84 -12.90 -8.42 -0.53
C GLY A 84 -12.32 -7.03 -0.84
N GLY A 85 -12.95 -5.98 -0.30
CA GLY A 85 -12.43 -4.62 -0.41
C GLY A 85 -11.03 -4.47 0.22
N ASN A 86 -10.85 -4.97 1.44
CA ASN A 86 -9.56 -4.93 2.13
C ASN A 86 -8.47 -5.68 1.35
N MET A 87 -8.75 -6.90 0.91
CA MET A 87 -7.78 -7.72 0.19
C MET A 87 -7.44 -7.13 -1.18
N LEU A 88 -8.41 -6.52 -1.86
CA LEU A 88 -8.17 -5.82 -3.12
C LEU A 88 -7.20 -4.64 -2.96
N TYR A 89 -7.43 -3.79 -1.96
CA TYR A 89 -6.54 -2.66 -1.70
C TYR A 89 -5.15 -3.11 -1.24
N LEU A 90 -5.07 -4.12 -0.37
CA LEU A 90 -3.80 -4.67 0.06
C LEU A 90 -3.03 -5.32 -1.11
N TYR A 91 -3.73 -6.00 -2.02
CA TYR A 91 -3.15 -6.59 -3.22
C TYR A 91 -2.56 -5.54 -4.16
N ILE A 92 -3.27 -4.41 -4.39
CA ILE A 92 -2.87 -3.38 -5.36
C ILE A 92 -1.70 -2.53 -4.82
N PHE A 93 -1.71 -2.21 -3.52
CA PHE A 93 -0.78 -1.22 -2.96
C PHE A 93 0.28 -1.83 -2.04
N GLY A 94 0.02 -3.02 -1.51
CA GLY A 94 0.86 -3.65 -0.49
C GLY A 94 2.20 -4.10 -1.03
N ASP A 95 2.25 -4.67 -2.23
CA ASP A 95 3.45 -5.19 -2.87
C ASP A 95 4.52 -4.12 -3.09
N ASN A 96 4.12 -2.94 -3.53
CA ASN A 96 5.01 -1.79 -3.74
C ASN A 96 5.58 -1.25 -2.44
N VAL A 97 4.76 -1.16 -1.39
CA VAL A 97 5.21 -0.69 -0.08
C VAL A 97 6.09 -1.76 0.59
N GLU A 98 5.76 -3.05 0.44
CA GLU A 98 6.60 -4.15 0.90
C GLU A 98 7.97 -4.14 0.21
N ALA A 99 8.01 -3.91 -1.11
CA ALA A 99 9.25 -3.77 -1.86
C ALA A 99 10.12 -2.62 -1.35
N ALA A 100 9.50 -1.49 -0.98
CA ALA A 100 10.20 -0.32 -0.46
C ALA A 100 10.74 -0.51 0.97
N MET A 101 10.13 -1.38 1.77
CA MET A 101 10.49 -1.62 3.18
C MET A 101 11.28 -2.92 3.39
N GLY A 102 11.01 -3.93 2.56
CA GLY A 102 11.38 -5.33 2.79
C GLY A 102 10.41 -6.03 3.76
N HIS A 103 10.37 -7.36 3.67
CA HIS A 103 9.32 -8.21 4.27
C HIS A 103 9.05 -7.96 5.76
N LEU A 104 10.07 -8.08 6.61
CA LEU A 104 9.88 -7.96 8.06
C LEU A 104 9.51 -6.55 8.51
N ARG A 105 10.09 -5.53 7.87
CA ARG A 105 9.75 -4.13 8.17
C ARG A 105 8.33 -3.82 7.73
N PHE A 106 7.91 -4.34 6.58
CA PHE A 106 6.53 -4.17 6.10
C PHE A 106 5.52 -4.82 7.05
N LEU A 107 5.79 -6.05 7.52
CA LEU A 107 4.92 -6.70 8.51
C LEU A 107 4.80 -5.87 9.78
N ALA A 108 5.92 -5.42 10.34
CA ALA A 108 5.91 -4.58 11.54
C ALA A 108 5.20 -3.23 11.28
N PHE A 109 5.45 -2.60 10.14
CA PHE A 109 4.78 -1.37 9.72
C PHE A 109 3.26 -1.55 9.63
N TYR A 110 2.80 -2.61 8.96
CA TYR A 110 1.38 -2.93 8.81
C TYR A 110 0.68 -3.06 10.17
N LEU A 111 1.25 -3.88 11.07
CA LEU A 111 0.69 -4.10 12.41
C LEU A 111 0.67 -2.82 13.24
N VAL A 112 1.77 -2.05 13.23
CA VAL A 112 1.87 -0.79 13.99
C VAL A 112 0.90 0.27 13.43
N ALA A 113 0.79 0.40 12.10
CA ALA A 113 -0.16 1.32 11.49
C ALA A 113 -1.61 0.96 11.87
N GLY A 114 -1.94 -0.34 11.90
CA GLY A 114 -3.26 -0.81 12.35
C GLY A 114 -3.53 -0.54 13.83
N VAL A 115 -2.53 -0.70 14.70
CA VAL A 115 -2.62 -0.34 16.12
C VAL A 115 -2.87 1.17 16.28
N VAL A 116 -2.08 2.01 15.61
CA VAL A 116 -2.27 3.47 15.67
C VAL A 116 -3.64 3.87 15.12
N ALA A 117 -4.10 3.25 14.05
CA ALA A 117 -5.43 3.47 13.50
C ALA A 117 -6.54 3.17 14.53
N ALA A 118 -6.48 2.00 15.16
CA ALA A 118 -7.45 1.60 16.17
C ALA A 118 -7.42 2.52 17.40
N LEU A 119 -6.23 2.90 17.86
CA LEU A 119 -6.07 3.86 18.97
C LEU A 119 -6.61 5.25 18.59
N THR A 120 -6.42 5.71 17.34
CA THR A 120 -6.95 7.00 16.90
C THR A 120 -8.48 7.03 16.97
N HIS A 121 -9.16 5.99 16.47
CA HIS A 121 -10.62 5.92 16.57
C HIS A 121 -11.06 5.75 18.03
N GLY A 122 -10.43 4.83 18.76
CA GLY A 122 -10.78 4.55 20.15
C GLY A 122 -10.60 5.76 21.08
N ALA A 123 -9.60 6.60 20.85
CA ALA A 123 -9.41 7.84 21.63
C ALA A 123 -10.55 8.85 21.45
N LEU A 124 -11.26 8.82 20.31
CA LEU A 124 -12.41 9.67 20.03
C LEU A 124 -13.75 9.02 20.43
N ALA A 125 -13.76 7.72 20.73
CA ALA A 125 -14.93 6.92 21.06
C ALA A 125 -14.71 6.07 22.32
N GLN A 126 -14.08 6.64 23.35
CA GLN A 126 -13.59 5.90 24.53
C GLN A 126 -14.67 5.09 25.26
N ALA A 127 -15.92 5.56 25.23
CA ALA A 127 -17.05 4.87 25.87
C ALA A 127 -17.72 3.83 24.96
N SER A 128 -17.30 3.69 23.70
CA SER A 128 -17.94 2.77 22.76
C SER A 128 -17.67 1.31 23.14
N GLY A 129 -18.77 0.55 23.29
CA GLY A 129 -18.74 -0.89 23.46
C GLY A 129 -18.75 -1.68 22.14
N ILE A 130 -18.67 -1.00 20.99
CA ILE A 130 -18.76 -1.61 19.67
C ILE A 130 -17.37 -2.12 19.27
N PRO A 131 -17.21 -3.42 18.93
CA PRO A 131 -15.94 -3.96 18.49
C PRO A 131 -15.56 -3.43 17.12
N MET A 132 -14.38 -2.81 17.02
CA MET A 132 -13.73 -2.49 15.74
C MET A 132 -13.08 -3.75 15.20
N ILE A 133 -13.32 -4.04 13.91
CA ILE A 133 -12.76 -5.18 13.19
C ILE A 133 -12.37 -4.78 11.77
N GLY A 134 -11.35 -5.40 11.22
CA GLY A 134 -10.93 -5.24 9.84
C GLY A 134 -9.51 -4.75 9.65
N ALA A 135 -8.92 -5.17 8.54
CA ALA A 135 -7.58 -4.79 8.11
C ALA A 135 -7.48 -3.31 7.68
N SER A 136 -8.62 -2.63 7.51
CA SER A 136 -8.70 -1.34 6.80
C SER A 136 -7.89 -0.20 7.41
N GLY A 137 -7.72 -0.18 8.75
CA GLY A 137 -6.86 0.78 9.43
C GLY A 137 -5.39 0.62 9.06
N ALA A 138 -4.89 -0.62 9.06
CA ALA A 138 -3.51 -0.94 8.64
C ALA A 138 -3.31 -0.68 7.14
N ILE A 139 -4.28 -1.07 6.31
CA ILE A 139 -4.28 -0.81 4.86
C ILE A 139 -4.28 0.69 4.57
N SER A 140 -5.01 1.48 5.34
CA SER A 140 -4.95 2.95 5.24
C SER A 140 -3.54 3.48 5.47
N GLY A 141 -2.78 2.87 6.39
CA GLY A 141 -1.36 3.15 6.57
C GLY A 141 -0.52 2.80 5.34
N VAL A 142 -0.80 1.66 4.72
CA VAL A 142 -0.17 1.29 3.44
C VAL A 142 -0.46 2.32 2.36
N LEU A 143 -1.71 2.80 2.24
CA LEU A 143 -2.10 3.84 1.28
C LEU A 143 -1.38 5.18 1.54
N GLY A 144 -1.23 5.58 2.81
CA GLY A 144 -0.48 6.78 3.20
C GLY A 144 1.00 6.69 2.83
N ALA A 145 1.62 5.53 3.07
CA ALA A 145 3.00 5.27 2.66
C ALA A 145 3.15 5.23 1.13
N TYR A 146 2.24 4.57 0.42
CA TYR A 146 2.21 4.51 -1.04
C TYR A 146 2.13 5.92 -1.66
N LEU A 147 1.27 6.78 -1.11
CA LEU A 147 1.13 8.16 -1.60
C LEU A 147 2.44 8.94 -1.55
N LEU A 148 3.25 8.77 -0.50
CA LEU A 148 4.56 9.44 -0.38
C LEU A 148 5.63 8.81 -1.25
N LEU A 149 5.55 7.52 -1.53
CA LEU A 149 6.53 6.81 -2.36
C LEU A 149 6.24 7.00 -3.85
N TYR A 150 4.97 6.85 -4.26
CA TYR A 150 4.57 6.70 -5.66
C TYR A 150 3.39 7.60 -6.07
N PRO A 151 3.41 8.92 -5.79
CA PRO A 151 2.26 9.81 -6.04
C PRO A 151 1.86 9.89 -7.52
N HIS A 152 2.81 9.64 -8.42
CA HIS A 152 2.62 9.74 -9.88
C HIS A 152 2.34 8.40 -10.55
N ALA A 153 2.44 7.26 -9.84
CA ALA A 153 2.01 5.96 -10.34
C ALA A 153 0.53 6.01 -10.74
N ARG A 154 0.16 5.30 -11.80
CA ARG A 154 -1.22 5.34 -12.29
C ARG A 154 -2.01 4.15 -11.77
N VAL A 155 -3.07 4.45 -11.08
CA VAL A 155 -4.05 3.47 -10.60
C VAL A 155 -5.11 3.27 -11.67
N ARG A 156 -5.33 2.04 -12.08
CA ARG A 156 -6.39 1.67 -13.02
C ARG A 156 -7.72 1.54 -12.27
N ILE A 157 -8.68 2.37 -12.64
CA ILE A 157 -10.00 2.44 -12.02
C ILE A 157 -11.04 1.86 -12.97
N LEU A 158 -11.74 0.84 -12.52
CA LEU A 158 -12.91 0.32 -13.19
C LEU A 158 -14.13 1.18 -12.86
N PHE A 159 -14.72 1.76 -13.89
CA PHE A 159 -15.96 2.51 -13.81
C PHE A 159 -17.08 1.66 -14.42
N LEU A 160 -18.07 1.33 -13.59
CA LEU A 160 -19.29 0.60 -13.95
C LEU A 160 -20.49 1.53 -13.75
N PRO A 161 -20.97 2.22 -14.79
CA PRO A 161 -22.16 3.05 -14.69
C PRO A 161 -23.41 2.14 -14.78
N LEU A 162 -23.89 1.64 -13.64
CA LEU A 162 -25.13 0.86 -13.60
C LEU A 162 -26.35 1.76 -13.91
N PRO A 163 -27.32 1.27 -14.69
CA PRO A 163 -27.54 -0.10 -15.22
C PRO A 163 -26.93 -0.38 -16.60
N ILE A 164 -26.06 0.47 -17.12
CA ILE A 164 -25.51 0.37 -18.48
C ILE A 164 -24.41 -0.70 -18.49
N PRO A 165 -24.42 -1.70 -19.39
CA PRO A 165 -23.47 -2.79 -19.39
C PRO A 165 -22.09 -2.42 -19.98
N PHE A 166 -21.75 -1.14 -20.03
CA PHE A 166 -20.46 -0.66 -20.49
C PHE A 166 -19.55 -0.37 -19.30
N PHE A 167 -18.36 -0.96 -19.31
CA PHE A 167 -17.32 -0.60 -18.37
C PHE A 167 -16.24 0.22 -19.07
N LYS A 168 -15.62 1.14 -18.34
CA LYS A 168 -14.45 1.88 -18.77
C LYS A 168 -13.36 1.75 -17.73
N ILE A 169 -12.11 1.61 -18.19
CA ILE A 169 -10.94 1.63 -17.32
C ILE A 169 -10.20 2.92 -17.57
N PHE A 170 -9.97 3.67 -16.49
CA PHE A 170 -9.20 4.91 -16.51
C PHE A 170 -7.92 4.71 -15.72
N ALA A 171 -6.82 5.27 -16.19
CA ALA A 171 -5.56 5.33 -15.46
C ALA A 171 -5.42 6.74 -14.85
N VAL A 172 -5.46 6.82 -13.53
CA VAL A 172 -5.49 8.08 -12.78
C VAL A 172 -4.28 8.11 -11.82
N PRO A 173 -3.54 9.22 -11.72
CA PRO A 173 -2.43 9.31 -10.77
C PRO A 173 -2.85 8.97 -9.34
N ALA A 174 -2.00 8.23 -8.62
CA ALA A 174 -2.28 7.78 -7.26
C ALA A 174 -2.58 8.93 -6.32
N ILE A 175 -1.90 10.07 -6.47
CA ILE A 175 -2.16 11.27 -5.65
C ILE A 175 -3.62 11.74 -5.75
N ILE A 176 -4.25 11.63 -6.92
CA ILE A 176 -5.66 12.02 -7.09
C ILE A 176 -6.57 10.96 -6.47
N VAL A 177 -6.32 9.68 -6.74
CA VAL A 177 -7.15 8.57 -6.25
C VAL A 177 -7.12 8.50 -4.73
N LEU A 178 -5.92 8.49 -4.15
CA LEU A 178 -5.72 8.36 -2.71
C LEU A 178 -6.07 9.67 -1.98
N GLY A 179 -5.84 10.83 -2.61
CA GLY A 179 -6.25 12.13 -2.07
C GLY A 179 -7.79 12.25 -1.97
N ILE A 180 -8.52 11.87 -3.02
CA ILE A 180 -9.99 11.84 -2.99
C ILE A 180 -10.48 10.80 -1.98
N TRP A 181 -9.89 9.60 -1.95
CA TRP A 181 -10.24 8.57 -0.99
C TRP A 181 -10.06 9.08 0.44
N PHE A 182 -8.92 9.69 0.76
CA PHE A 182 -8.64 10.27 2.08
C PHE A 182 -9.63 11.39 2.44
N ALA A 183 -9.90 12.30 1.49
CA ALA A 183 -10.87 13.38 1.71
C ALA A 183 -12.27 12.83 2.05
N ILE A 184 -12.71 11.77 1.35
CA ILE A 184 -13.98 11.09 1.66
C ILE A 184 -13.93 10.50 3.07
N GLN A 185 -12.84 9.82 3.47
CA GLN A 185 -12.72 9.27 4.83
C GLN A 185 -12.79 10.37 5.88
N PHE A 186 -12.07 11.48 5.67
CA PHE A 186 -12.03 12.61 6.60
C PHE A 186 -13.41 13.29 6.74
N VAL A 187 -14.08 13.57 5.62
CA VAL A 187 -15.43 14.14 5.64
C VAL A 187 -16.42 13.19 6.32
N SER A 188 -16.36 11.90 5.96
CA SER A 188 -17.23 10.89 6.59
C SER A 188 -16.97 10.78 8.10
N ALA A 189 -15.70 10.85 8.53
CA ALA A 189 -15.33 10.86 9.94
C ALA A 189 -15.88 12.07 10.68
N ALA A 190 -15.86 13.26 10.05
CA ALA A 190 -16.33 14.50 10.65
C ALA A 190 -17.86 14.54 10.84
N TYR A 191 -18.62 13.82 9.98
CA TYR A 191 -20.08 13.78 10.04
C TYR A 191 -20.66 12.51 10.70
N SER A 192 -19.81 11.52 11.00
CA SER A 192 -20.22 10.29 11.69
C SER A 192 -20.04 10.42 13.20
N SER A 193 -20.95 9.82 13.98
CA SER A 193 -20.69 9.66 15.41
C SER A 193 -19.59 8.61 15.61
N PRO A 194 -18.50 8.93 16.32
CA PRO A 194 -17.48 7.93 16.64
C PRO A 194 -18.01 6.74 17.46
N GLU A 195 -19.05 6.95 18.25
CA GLU A 195 -19.71 5.93 19.08
C GLU A 195 -20.80 5.17 18.31
N GLY A 196 -21.14 5.59 17.09
CA GLY A 196 -22.10 4.93 16.21
C GLY A 196 -21.52 3.65 15.59
N GLY A 197 -22.41 2.68 15.32
CA GLY A 197 -22.03 1.49 14.55
C GLY A 197 -21.71 1.83 13.09
N GLY A 198 -20.95 0.97 12.43
CA GLY A 198 -20.60 1.10 11.00
C GLY A 198 -19.12 1.20 10.74
N VAL A 199 -18.72 2.04 9.79
CA VAL A 199 -17.32 2.18 9.39
C VAL A 199 -16.58 3.09 10.37
N ALA A 200 -15.44 2.61 10.88
CA ALA A 200 -14.54 3.36 11.76
C ALA A 200 -13.70 4.36 10.96
N PHE A 201 -14.31 5.42 10.43
CA PHE A 201 -13.64 6.39 9.55
C PHE A 201 -12.42 7.05 10.18
N TRP A 202 -12.45 7.33 11.49
CA TRP A 202 -11.29 7.86 12.21
C TRP A 202 -10.12 6.88 12.27
N ALA A 203 -10.37 5.57 12.25
CA ALA A 203 -9.29 4.60 12.10
C ALA A 203 -8.64 4.69 10.71
N HIS A 204 -9.41 4.95 9.66
CA HIS A 204 -8.87 5.15 8.32
C HIS A 204 -8.02 6.42 8.23
N VAL A 205 -8.50 7.53 8.78
CA VAL A 205 -7.75 8.80 8.82
C VAL A 205 -6.47 8.63 9.64
N GLY A 206 -6.58 8.07 10.86
CA GLY A 206 -5.43 7.83 11.73
C GLY A 206 -4.40 6.88 11.11
N GLY A 207 -4.86 5.79 10.51
CA GLY A 207 -4.00 4.84 9.80
C GLY A 207 -3.24 5.47 8.63
N PHE A 208 -3.93 6.25 7.80
CA PHE A 208 -3.34 6.93 6.64
C PHE A 208 -2.24 7.91 7.07
N VAL A 209 -2.52 8.76 8.04
CA VAL A 209 -1.54 9.70 8.60
C VAL A 209 -0.40 8.96 9.27
N ALA A 210 -0.70 7.91 10.06
CA ALA A 210 0.33 7.07 10.68
C ALA A 210 1.26 6.46 9.64
N GLY A 211 0.72 5.96 8.52
CA GLY A 211 1.52 5.40 7.44
C GLY A 211 2.50 6.42 6.85
N MET A 212 2.06 7.65 6.64
CA MET A 212 2.93 8.74 6.17
C MET A 212 4.04 9.06 7.19
N VAL A 213 3.70 9.14 8.48
CA VAL A 213 4.64 9.49 9.56
C VAL A 213 5.62 8.36 9.85
N LEU A 214 5.17 7.10 9.79
CA LEU A 214 6.01 5.94 10.08
C LEU A 214 6.92 5.55 8.90
N LEU A 215 6.57 5.92 7.66
CA LEU A 215 7.33 5.54 6.47
C LEU A 215 8.84 5.80 6.59
N PRO A 216 9.34 6.96 7.07
CA PRO A 216 10.77 7.21 7.21
C PRO A 216 11.52 6.19 8.06
N LEU A 217 10.84 5.62 9.07
CA LEU A 217 11.42 4.65 10.01
C LEU A 217 11.51 3.25 9.41
N PHE A 218 10.57 2.90 8.52
CA PHE A 218 10.42 1.54 8.01
C PHE A 218 10.98 1.34 6.61
N LYS A 219 11.01 2.39 5.76
CA LYS A 219 11.55 2.24 4.40
C LYS A 219 13.04 1.92 4.40
N GLN A 220 13.50 1.19 3.40
CA GLN A 220 14.92 0.90 3.21
C GLN A 220 15.70 2.19 2.91
N ARG A 221 16.97 2.22 3.35
CA ARG A 221 17.89 3.31 3.01
C ARG A 221 18.09 3.32 1.49
N GLY A 222 18.05 4.50 0.89
CA GLY A 222 18.22 4.66 -0.57
C GLY A 222 16.93 4.60 -1.38
N VAL A 223 15.80 4.13 -0.84
CA VAL A 223 14.50 4.23 -1.52
C VAL A 223 14.06 5.70 -1.53
N PRO A 224 13.91 6.34 -2.70
CA PRO A 224 13.52 7.74 -2.77
C PRO A 224 12.03 7.92 -2.46
N TYR A 225 11.64 9.14 -2.09
CA TYR A 225 10.25 9.58 -2.10
C TYR A 225 9.88 10.09 -3.49
N TRP A 226 8.58 10.18 -3.78
CA TRP A 226 8.04 10.81 -4.99
C TRP A 226 8.55 10.18 -6.28
N GLN A 227 8.64 8.85 -6.29
CA GLN A 227 9.12 8.11 -7.45
C GLN A 227 8.17 8.29 -8.65
N SER A 228 8.75 8.48 -9.82
CA SER A 228 8.02 8.42 -11.09
C SER A 228 7.85 6.96 -11.53
N PRO A 229 6.78 6.61 -12.26
CA PRO A 229 6.55 5.24 -12.75
C PRO A 229 7.66 4.67 -13.64
N SER A 230 8.48 5.55 -14.23
CA SER A 230 9.63 5.22 -15.08
C SER A 230 10.97 5.22 -14.33
N ALA A 231 10.98 5.48 -13.03
CA ALA A 231 12.20 5.33 -12.23
C ALA A 231 12.49 3.83 -12.11
N GLU A 232 13.54 3.38 -12.76
CA GLU A 232 14.11 2.05 -12.58
C GLU A 232 14.21 1.78 -11.08
N VAL A 233 13.55 0.73 -10.58
CA VAL A 233 13.63 0.35 -9.17
C VAL A 233 15.09 0.11 -8.88
N ILE A 234 15.71 1.01 -8.11
CA ILE A 234 17.10 0.84 -7.70
C ILE A 234 17.13 -0.42 -6.83
N ASP A 235 17.57 -1.53 -7.42
CA ASP A 235 17.86 -2.76 -6.68
C ASP A 235 19.03 -2.49 -5.72
N THR A 236 18.69 -2.06 -4.51
CA THR A 236 19.66 -1.74 -3.46
C THR A 236 20.49 -2.95 -3.02
N ARG A 237 20.21 -4.16 -3.54
CA ARG A 237 20.97 -5.40 -3.31
C ARG A 237 22.07 -5.61 -4.32
N ARG A 238 22.05 -4.92 -5.46
CA ARG A 238 23.16 -4.93 -6.41
C ARG A 238 24.16 -3.85 -6.02
N PRO A 239 25.42 -4.20 -5.76
CA PRO A 239 26.46 -3.18 -5.70
C PRO A 239 26.47 -2.41 -7.03
N PRO A 240 26.66 -1.09 -7.02
CA PRO A 240 26.70 -0.30 -8.25
C PRO A 240 27.72 -0.95 -9.20
N GLY A 241 27.24 -1.37 -10.37
CA GLY A 241 28.09 -1.93 -11.40
C GLY A 241 29.14 -0.90 -11.83
N PRO A 242 30.32 -1.33 -12.35
CA PRO A 242 31.41 -0.42 -12.72
C PRO A 242 31.03 0.63 -13.78
N TRP A 243 29.85 0.51 -14.39
CA TRP A 243 29.36 1.38 -15.48
C TRP A 243 28.33 2.43 -15.03
N THR A 244 27.99 2.51 -13.73
CA THR A 244 27.01 3.50 -13.23
C THR A 244 27.62 4.83 -12.80
N ARG A 245 28.89 5.08 -13.06
CA ARG A 245 29.44 6.44 -13.02
C ARG A 245 29.13 7.13 -14.34
N VAL A 246 27.95 7.69 -14.47
CA VAL A 246 27.75 8.80 -15.40
C VAL A 246 28.44 9.99 -14.76
N ASP A 247 29.64 10.31 -15.22
CA ASP A 247 30.36 11.52 -14.84
C ASP A 247 29.48 12.73 -15.21
N ALA A 248 28.85 13.31 -14.22
CA ALA A 248 28.14 14.58 -14.33
C ALA A 248 29.14 15.77 -14.44
N ARG A 249 30.16 15.60 -15.30
CA ARG A 249 31.16 16.63 -15.56
C ARG A 249 31.57 16.66 -17.02
N GLU A 250 30.65 16.89 -17.92
CA GLU A 250 30.98 17.37 -19.28
C GLU A 250 29.73 17.91 -19.94
N ASP A 251 29.31 19.08 -19.50
CA ASP A 251 28.48 19.91 -20.35
C ASP A 251 28.56 21.39 -19.92
N HIS A 252 29.75 21.98 -20.09
CA HIS A 252 29.93 23.43 -20.18
C HIS A 252 31.36 23.73 -20.70
N ARG A 253 31.61 23.43 -21.96
CA ARG A 253 32.55 24.24 -22.78
C ARG A 253 32.13 24.10 -24.23
N GLY A 254 31.54 25.17 -24.74
CA GLY A 254 31.44 25.40 -26.17
C GLY A 254 32.86 25.39 -26.80
N GLY A 255 33.04 24.53 -27.76
CA GLY A 255 34.21 24.46 -28.61
C GLY A 255 33.75 24.14 -30.02
N GLU A 256 33.96 25.09 -30.94
CA GLU A 256 33.72 24.97 -32.38
C GLU A 256 34.36 23.68 -32.96
N PRO A 257 33.77 23.05 -33.97
CA PRO A 257 34.37 21.91 -34.67
C PRO A 257 35.51 22.42 -35.60
N SER A 258 36.75 22.08 -35.29
CA SER A 258 37.86 22.24 -36.21
C SER A 258 37.71 21.29 -37.42
N ARG A 259 37.59 21.88 -38.59
CA ARG A 259 37.82 21.24 -39.88
C ARG A 259 39.31 20.92 -39.93
N ASP A 260 39.70 19.65 -39.89
CA ASP A 260 40.87 19.04 -40.48
C ASP A 260 41.13 17.69 -39.81
N ASN A 261 40.66 16.62 -40.52
CA ASN A 261 41.35 15.36 -40.63
C ASN A 261 40.48 14.34 -41.39
N ALA A 262 40.68 14.30 -42.70
CA ALA A 262 40.23 13.17 -43.50
C ALA A 262 41.20 11.99 -43.33
N PRO A 263 40.74 10.77 -43.03
CA PRO A 263 41.59 9.60 -43.05
C PRO A 263 41.75 9.10 -44.50
N SER A 264 42.97 9.27 -45.06
CA SER A 264 43.45 8.54 -46.18
C SER A 264 43.68 7.07 -45.81
N GLY A 265 43.22 6.12 -46.61
CA GLY A 265 43.70 4.75 -46.55
C GLY A 265 42.65 3.66 -46.50
N ARG A 266 41.88 3.49 -47.57
CA ARG A 266 41.13 2.24 -47.82
C ARG A 266 42.16 1.14 -48.22
N LYS A 267 42.42 0.17 -47.36
CA LYS A 267 43.05 -1.10 -47.73
C LYS A 267 42.00 -1.99 -48.38
N ARG A 268 42.27 -2.37 -49.65
CA ARG A 268 41.47 -3.36 -50.42
C ARG A 268 41.53 -4.73 -49.77
N GLY A 269 40.40 -5.35 -49.58
CA GLY A 269 40.28 -6.73 -49.14
C GLY A 269 40.47 -7.74 -50.28
N PRO A 270 40.76 -9.03 -49.96
CA PRO A 270 41.19 -10.06 -50.95
C PRO A 270 40.07 -10.57 -51.88
N TRP A 271 38.92 -9.95 -51.98
CA TRP A 271 37.77 -10.46 -52.73
C TRP A 271 37.29 -9.61 -53.90
N ASP A 272 38.08 -8.57 -54.30
CA ASP A 272 37.69 -7.70 -55.42
C ASP A 272 38.21 -8.17 -56.79
N SER A 273 38.39 -9.44 -56.97
CA SER A 273 38.74 -10.00 -58.28
C SER A 273 37.96 -11.28 -58.58
N ALA A 274 36.74 -11.17 -59.06
CA ALA A 274 36.07 -12.19 -59.86
C ALA A 274 34.88 -11.58 -60.57
N GLY A 275 34.99 -11.31 -61.86
CA GLY A 275 33.82 -10.99 -62.68
C GLY A 275 34.17 -10.25 -63.96
N GLU A 276 34.91 -10.88 -64.85
CA GLU A 276 34.88 -10.65 -66.31
C GLU A 276 35.39 -11.91 -66.94
N GLY A 277 34.45 -12.56 -67.68
CA GLY A 277 34.69 -13.74 -68.44
C GLY A 277 33.37 -14.46 -68.79
#